data_2e9199ad600c1fef14f66172076e2d99
#
_entry.id   2e9199ad600c1fef14f66172076e2d99
#
_cell.length_a   1.000
_cell.length_b   1.000
_cell.length_c   1.000
_cell.angle_alpha   90.00
_cell.angle_beta   90.00
_cell.angle_gamma   90.00
#
_symmetry.space_group_name_H-M   'P 1'
#
loop_
_entity.id
_entity.type
_entity.pdbx_description
1 polymer ?
#
loop_
_entity_poly.entity_id
_entity_poly.type
_entity_poly.pdbx_seq_one_letter_code
_entity_poly.pdbx_strand_id
1 'polypeptide(L)'
;MKTKIEKNYIYNGLGFPIMLDQIEMVSLGNEWCPKVDVKKVANEAVKQLAVKDTPLTGSEVHFIRTHFGMSLRDFAEEVVHETHPAVTKWEKFEDKPTKMNTNTEIVIRNFILEQTSSPTEKRSKFYTRSLQAKTFAVRKNDSKPKTFKKINCA
;
A
#
# COMPACT_ATOMS: atom_id res chain seq x y z
N MET A 1 -12.88 -30.88 7.27
CA MET A 1 -12.70 -29.69 6.41
C MET A 1 -11.45 -29.93 5.57
N LYS A 2 -11.58 -29.82 4.26
CA LYS A 2 -10.43 -30.03 3.36
C LYS A 2 -9.67 -28.72 3.22
N THR A 3 -8.36 -28.78 3.19
CA THR A 3 -7.49 -27.61 2.96
C THR A 3 -6.52 -27.89 1.82
N LYS A 4 -6.12 -26.84 1.13
CA LYS A 4 -5.06 -26.86 0.10
C LYS A 4 -4.25 -25.58 0.18
N ILE A 5 -3.03 -25.59 -0.30
CA ILE A 5 -2.19 -24.40 -0.42
C ILE A 5 -2.22 -23.94 -1.88
N GLU A 6 -2.51 -22.67 -2.08
CA GLU A 6 -2.45 -22.03 -3.39
C GLU A 6 -1.30 -21.02 -3.41
N LYS A 7 -0.55 -21.00 -4.51
CA LYS A 7 0.60 -20.09 -4.69
C LYS A 7 0.23 -18.95 -5.62
N ASN A 8 0.86 -17.78 -5.39
CA ASN A 8 0.68 -16.58 -6.22
C ASN A 8 -0.80 -16.17 -6.32
N TYR A 9 -1.51 -16.20 -5.20
CA TYR A 9 -2.92 -15.83 -5.13
C TYR A 9 -3.08 -14.30 -5.17
N ILE A 10 -3.94 -13.81 -6.06
CA ILE A 10 -4.26 -12.37 -6.13
C ILE A 10 -5.44 -12.09 -5.20
N TYR A 11 -5.17 -11.27 -4.18
CA TYR A 11 -6.14 -10.86 -3.18
C TYR A 11 -6.57 -9.40 -3.41
N ASN A 12 -7.86 -9.16 -3.52
CA ASN A 12 -8.45 -7.84 -3.79
C ASN A 12 -9.20 -7.24 -2.57
N GLY A 13 -9.13 -7.88 -1.43
CA GLY A 13 -9.91 -7.48 -0.25
C GLY A 13 -9.52 -6.14 0.39
N LEU A 14 -8.40 -5.55 -0.01
CA LEU A 14 -7.96 -4.23 0.46
C LEU A 14 -8.38 -3.06 -0.46
N GLY A 15 -9.09 -3.35 -1.55
CA GLY A 15 -9.52 -2.35 -2.53
C GLY A 15 -8.57 -2.18 -3.71
N PHE A 16 -7.46 -2.92 -3.73
CA PHE A 16 -6.51 -2.99 -4.84
C PHE A 16 -5.86 -4.38 -4.85
N PRO A 17 -5.34 -4.85 -6.00
CA PRO A 17 -4.77 -6.20 -6.08
C PRO A 17 -3.41 -6.28 -5.39
N ILE A 18 -3.25 -7.32 -4.58
CA ILE A 18 -1.96 -7.73 -4.00
C ILE A 18 -1.73 -9.20 -4.28
N MET A 19 -0.47 -9.59 -4.45
CA MET A 19 -0.10 -10.98 -4.65
C MET A 19 0.37 -11.59 -3.34
N LEU A 20 -0.33 -12.63 -2.89
CA LEU A 20 0.06 -13.44 -1.75
C LEU A 20 0.89 -14.62 -2.26
N ASP A 21 2.07 -14.81 -1.70
CA ASP A 21 2.99 -15.88 -2.14
C ASP A 21 2.39 -17.27 -1.93
N GLN A 22 1.85 -17.51 -0.75
CA GLN A 22 1.15 -18.74 -0.40
C GLN A 22 -0.06 -18.45 0.49
N ILE A 23 -1.17 -19.10 0.21
CA ILE A 23 -2.38 -18.99 1.03
C ILE A 23 -3.01 -20.36 1.26
N GLU A 24 -3.49 -20.60 2.47
CA GLU A 24 -4.31 -21.75 2.80
C GLU A 24 -5.75 -21.50 2.32
N MET A 25 -6.25 -22.40 1.50
CA MET A 25 -7.64 -22.42 1.06
C MET A 25 -8.41 -23.47 1.86
N VAL A 26 -9.60 -23.12 2.27
CA VAL A 26 -10.50 -23.99 3.04
C VAL A 26 -11.73 -24.30 2.21
N SER A 27 -12.13 -25.56 2.17
CA SER A 27 -13.37 -25.96 1.50
C SER A 27 -14.57 -25.68 2.38
N LEU A 28 -15.46 -24.83 1.92
CA LEU A 28 -16.76 -24.55 2.52
C LEU A 28 -17.85 -25.01 1.56
N GLY A 29 -18.39 -26.22 1.82
CA GLY A 29 -19.30 -26.87 0.87
C GLY A 29 -18.60 -27.18 -0.46
N ASN A 30 -19.08 -26.60 -1.55
CA ASN A 30 -18.52 -26.83 -2.88
C ASN A 30 -17.54 -25.72 -3.34
N GLU A 31 -17.26 -24.73 -2.47
CA GLU A 31 -16.40 -23.59 -2.81
C GLU A 31 -15.12 -23.63 -1.98
N TRP A 32 -14.04 -23.12 -2.59
CA TRP A 32 -12.75 -22.90 -1.93
C TRP A 32 -12.61 -21.45 -1.54
N CYS A 33 -12.48 -21.19 -0.24
CA CYS A 33 -12.33 -19.85 0.30
C CYS A 33 -10.93 -19.64 0.85
N PRO A 34 -10.29 -18.50 0.59
CA PRO A 34 -8.99 -18.19 1.15
C PRO A 34 -9.10 -17.91 2.64
N LYS A 35 -8.24 -18.55 3.43
CA LYS A 35 -8.08 -18.27 4.85
C LYS A 35 -7.09 -17.13 5.02
N VAL A 36 -7.60 -15.89 5.00
CA VAL A 36 -6.78 -14.67 5.07
C VAL A 36 -6.82 -14.06 6.45
N ASP A 37 -5.66 -13.83 7.05
CA ASP A 37 -5.52 -12.89 8.15
C ASP A 37 -5.45 -11.47 7.57
N VAL A 38 -6.61 -10.83 7.44
CA VAL A 38 -6.77 -9.51 6.81
C VAL A 38 -5.90 -8.46 7.50
N LYS A 39 -5.78 -8.51 8.84
CA LYS A 39 -4.98 -7.56 9.60
C LYS A 39 -3.49 -7.68 9.28
N LYS A 40 -2.99 -8.91 9.25
CA LYS A 40 -1.59 -9.18 8.89
C LYS A 40 -1.29 -8.75 7.45
N VAL A 41 -2.16 -9.11 6.53
CA VAL A 41 -2.03 -8.72 5.11
C VAL A 41 -2.06 -7.21 4.96
N ALA A 42 -2.98 -6.52 5.62
CA ALA A 42 -3.09 -5.05 5.57
C ALA A 42 -1.82 -4.36 6.11
N ASN A 43 -1.29 -4.84 7.24
CA ASN A 43 -0.05 -4.30 7.82
C ASN A 43 1.15 -4.48 6.89
N GLU A 44 1.29 -5.62 6.25
CA GLU A 44 2.36 -5.85 5.27
C GLU A 44 2.14 -5.06 3.98
N ALA A 45 0.91 -4.97 3.50
CA ALA A 45 0.57 -4.21 2.30
C ALA A 45 0.91 -2.73 2.46
N VAL A 46 0.57 -2.10 3.58
CA VAL A 46 0.87 -0.68 3.80
C VAL A 46 2.37 -0.41 3.80
N LYS A 47 3.17 -1.29 4.37
CA LYS A 47 4.64 -1.19 4.32
C LYS A 47 5.18 -1.31 2.89
N GLN A 48 4.61 -2.18 2.08
CA GLN A 48 4.99 -2.34 0.68
C GLN A 48 4.66 -1.09 -0.15
N LEU A 49 3.55 -0.40 0.14
CA LEU A 49 3.20 0.84 -0.53
C LEU A 49 4.21 1.96 -0.27
N ALA A 50 4.84 1.98 0.91
CA ALA A 50 5.87 2.96 1.23
C ALA A 50 7.11 2.85 0.34
N VAL A 51 7.40 1.67 -0.19
CA VAL A 51 8.63 1.36 -0.94
C VAL A 51 8.39 0.90 -2.38
N LYS A 52 7.15 0.89 -2.85
CA LYS A 52 6.87 0.47 -4.22
C LYS A 52 7.47 1.42 -5.27
N ASP A 53 7.84 0.87 -6.40
CA ASP A 53 8.55 1.59 -7.47
C ASP A 53 7.67 2.49 -8.33
N THR A 54 6.36 2.24 -8.35
CA THR A 54 5.39 2.96 -9.18
C THR A 54 4.64 4.01 -8.37
N PRO A 55 4.04 5.05 -9.01
CA PRO A 55 3.20 6.02 -8.33
C PRO A 55 2.04 5.38 -7.58
N LEU A 56 1.62 6.01 -6.48
CA LEU A 56 0.44 5.58 -5.73
C LEU A 56 -0.83 5.78 -6.57
N THR A 57 -1.71 4.79 -6.52
CA THR A 57 -3.05 4.87 -7.12
C THR A 57 -4.05 5.49 -6.15
N GLY A 58 -5.21 5.89 -6.64
CA GLY A 58 -6.29 6.41 -5.82
C GLY A 58 -6.76 5.42 -4.74
N SER A 59 -6.92 4.15 -5.11
CA SER A 59 -7.32 3.09 -4.17
C SER A 59 -6.26 2.83 -3.10
N GLU A 60 -4.99 2.96 -3.44
CA GLU A 60 -3.88 2.83 -2.49
C GLU A 60 -3.85 4.00 -1.50
N VAL A 61 -4.09 5.23 -1.95
CA VAL A 61 -4.20 6.39 -1.06
C VAL A 61 -5.38 6.24 -0.11
N HIS A 62 -6.53 5.81 -0.62
CA HIS A 62 -7.71 5.51 0.20
C HIS A 62 -7.40 4.44 1.26
N PHE A 63 -6.74 3.37 0.88
CA PHE A 63 -6.32 2.31 1.79
C PHE A 63 -5.38 2.83 2.88
N ILE A 64 -4.35 3.60 2.51
CA ILE A 64 -3.40 4.18 3.48
C ILE A 64 -4.15 5.03 4.51
N ARG A 65 -4.99 5.93 4.06
CA ARG A 65 -5.76 6.80 4.93
C ARG A 65 -6.66 6.01 5.90
N THR A 66 -7.44 5.09 5.39
CA THR A 66 -8.36 4.28 6.20
C THR A 66 -7.65 3.28 7.11
N HIS A 67 -6.51 2.75 6.68
CA HIS A 67 -5.68 1.86 7.50
C HIS A 67 -5.21 2.53 8.79
N PHE A 68 -4.85 3.81 8.72
CA PHE A 68 -4.46 4.60 9.89
C PHE A 68 -5.65 5.29 10.60
N GLY A 69 -6.88 4.96 10.21
CA GLY A 69 -8.11 5.46 10.85
C GLY A 69 -8.36 6.96 10.67
N MET A 70 -7.84 7.55 9.59
CA MET A 70 -7.92 8.99 9.35
C MET A 70 -9.10 9.36 8.46
N SER A 71 -9.79 10.44 8.80
CA SER A 71 -10.76 11.08 7.91
C SER A 71 -10.06 11.77 6.74
N LEU A 72 -10.81 12.14 5.71
CA LEU A 72 -10.28 12.94 4.59
C LEU A 72 -9.64 14.24 5.09
N ARG A 73 -10.29 14.89 6.05
CA ARG A 73 -9.82 16.15 6.64
C ARG A 73 -8.53 15.95 7.43
N ASP A 74 -8.50 14.97 8.32
CA ASP A 74 -7.32 14.69 9.15
C ASP A 74 -6.11 14.33 8.28
N PHE A 75 -6.29 13.49 7.29
CA PHE A 75 -5.22 13.11 6.36
C PHE A 75 -4.71 14.32 5.58
N ALA A 76 -5.62 15.17 5.10
CA ALA A 76 -5.25 16.38 4.37
C ALA A 76 -4.47 17.36 5.25
N GLU A 77 -4.94 17.63 6.47
CA GLU A 77 -4.34 18.62 7.37
C GLU A 77 -3.06 18.12 8.06
N GLU A 78 -3.06 16.87 8.53
CA GLU A 78 -1.98 16.33 9.38
C GLU A 78 -0.85 15.64 8.59
N VAL A 79 -1.16 15.03 7.45
CA VAL A 79 -0.17 14.25 6.68
C VAL A 79 0.35 15.03 5.50
N VAL A 80 -0.51 15.43 4.59
CA VAL A 80 -0.10 16.01 3.30
C VAL A 80 -0.08 17.53 3.27
N HIS A 81 -0.68 18.19 4.25
CA HIS A 81 -0.80 19.65 4.31
C HIS A 81 -1.46 20.25 3.07
N GLU A 82 -2.49 19.57 2.61
CA GLU A 82 -3.31 19.94 1.46
C GLU A 82 -4.78 20.10 1.87
N THR A 83 -5.62 20.49 0.95
CA THR A 83 -7.06 20.57 1.20
C THR A 83 -7.72 19.19 1.14
N HIS A 84 -8.81 18.96 1.88
CA HIS A 84 -9.51 17.68 1.78
C HIS A 84 -10.13 17.42 0.38
N PRO A 85 -10.56 18.42 -0.42
CA PRO A 85 -10.94 18.20 -1.81
C PRO A 85 -9.80 17.64 -2.67
N ALA A 86 -8.54 18.00 -2.41
CA ALA A 86 -7.40 17.43 -3.11
C ALA A 86 -7.27 15.92 -2.84
N VAL A 87 -7.38 15.51 -1.58
CA VAL A 87 -7.36 14.09 -1.19
C VAL A 87 -8.52 13.34 -1.84
N THR A 88 -9.73 13.89 -1.79
CA THR A 88 -10.91 13.33 -2.46
C THR A 88 -10.67 13.12 -3.95
N LYS A 89 -10.06 14.08 -4.61
CA LYS A 89 -9.71 14.00 -6.04
C LYS A 89 -8.72 12.85 -6.30
N TRP A 90 -7.72 12.68 -5.46
CA TRP A 90 -6.75 11.58 -5.61
C TRP A 90 -7.42 10.22 -5.47
N GLU A 91 -8.26 10.03 -4.47
CA GLU A 91 -8.96 8.77 -4.23
C GLU A 91 -9.89 8.37 -5.39
N LYS A 92 -10.43 9.34 -6.13
CA LYS A 92 -11.27 9.11 -7.32
C LYS A 92 -10.54 8.52 -8.52
N PHE A 93 -9.21 8.52 -8.52
CA PHE A 93 -8.45 7.86 -9.59
C PHE A 93 -8.51 6.33 -9.52
N GLU A 94 -8.98 5.75 -8.42
CA GLU A 94 -9.16 4.31 -8.23
C GLU A 94 -7.88 3.53 -8.53
N ASP A 95 -7.87 2.69 -9.56
CA ASP A 95 -6.72 1.87 -9.96
C ASP A 95 -5.64 2.63 -10.77
N LYS A 96 -5.87 3.90 -11.06
CA LYS A 96 -4.96 4.76 -11.82
C LYS A 96 -4.07 5.60 -10.91
N PRO A 97 -2.87 6.00 -11.38
CA PRO A 97 -2.02 6.94 -10.64
C PRO A 97 -2.73 8.25 -10.35
N THR A 98 -2.56 8.77 -9.15
CA THR A 98 -3.26 9.98 -8.67
C THR A 98 -2.82 11.29 -9.33
N LYS A 99 -1.67 11.29 -10.00
CA LYS A 99 -1.01 12.49 -10.55
C LYS A 99 -0.69 13.57 -9.50
N MET A 100 -0.64 13.20 -8.22
CA MET A 100 -0.20 14.12 -7.18
C MET A 100 1.27 14.54 -7.39
N ASN A 101 1.64 15.65 -6.78
CA ASN A 101 3.03 16.12 -6.78
C ASN A 101 3.95 15.06 -6.15
N THR A 102 5.14 14.90 -6.70
CA THR A 102 6.15 13.94 -6.20
C THR A 102 6.51 14.18 -4.74
N ASN A 103 6.63 15.43 -4.32
CA ASN A 103 6.92 15.76 -2.93
C ASN A 103 5.80 15.31 -1.99
N THR A 104 4.55 15.50 -2.40
CA THR A 104 3.37 15.03 -1.63
C THR A 104 3.38 13.52 -1.48
N GLU A 105 3.69 12.80 -2.55
CA GLU A 105 3.77 11.35 -2.50
C GLU A 105 4.90 10.84 -1.60
N ILE A 106 6.06 11.51 -1.63
CA ILE A 106 7.17 11.23 -0.70
C ILE A 106 6.75 11.45 0.75
N VAL A 107 6.00 12.50 1.03
CA VAL A 107 5.45 12.77 2.37
C VAL A 107 4.55 11.63 2.84
N ILE A 108 3.65 11.15 1.99
CA ILE A 108 2.78 10.00 2.31
C ILE A 108 3.61 8.75 2.61
N ARG A 109 4.60 8.44 1.78
CA ARG A 109 5.48 7.28 1.98
C ARG A 109 6.29 7.38 3.26
N ASN A 110 6.82 8.56 3.57
CA ASN A 110 7.54 8.81 4.82
C ASN A 110 6.62 8.66 6.03
N PHE A 111 5.40 9.14 5.94
CA PHE A 111 4.39 8.95 6.99
C PHE A 111 4.17 7.46 7.29
N ILE A 112 4.00 6.64 6.27
CA ILE A 112 3.86 5.18 6.46
C ILE A 112 5.08 4.61 7.19
N LEU A 113 6.29 4.96 6.74
CA LEU A 113 7.52 4.46 7.35
C LEU A 113 7.67 4.89 8.82
N GLU A 114 7.26 6.10 9.15
CA GLU A 114 7.26 6.59 10.54
C GLU A 114 6.28 5.84 11.42
N GLN A 115 5.08 5.56 10.92
CA GLN A 115 4.04 4.85 11.67
C GLN A 115 4.34 3.36 11.85
N THR A 116 5.06 2.74 10.92
CA THR A 116 5.28 1.28 10.88
C THR A 116 6.66 0.85 11.35
N SER A 117 7.57 1.78 11.63
CA SER A 117 8.95 1.50 12.00
C SER A 117 9.19 1.60 13.50
N SER A 118 10.05 0.71 14.03
CA SER A 118 10.59 0.84 15.38
C SER A 118 11.58 2.03 15.47
N PRO A 119 11.87 2.56 16.67
CA PRO A 119 12.83 3.66 16.85
C PRO A 119 14.22 3.35 16.26
N THR A 120 14.68 2.12 16.37
CA THR A 120 15.97 1.68 15.83
C THR A 120 15.99 1.66 14.29
N GLU A 121 14.89 1.18 13.70
CA GLU A 121 14.71 1.16 12.24
C GLU A 121 14.59 2.55 11.64
N LYS A 122 14.03 3.52 12.37
CA LYS A 122 13.88 4.90 11.92
C LYS A 122 15.23 5.55 11.55
N ARG A 123 16.27 5.31 12.32
CA ARG A 123 17.63 5.83 12.02
C ARG A 123 18.21 5.23 10.74
N SER A 124 18.16 3.93 10.60
CA SER A 124 18.62 3.20 9.41
C SER A 124 17.87 3.62 8.15
N LYS A 125 16.56 3.74 8.25
CA LYS A 125 15.67 4.09 7.13
C LYS A 125 15.77 5.54 6.68
N PHE A 126 16.30 6.43 7.48
CA PHE A 126 16.49 7.84 7.08
C PHE A 126 17.36 7.97 5.83
N TYR A 127 18.50 7.30 5.79
CA TYR A 127 19.37 7.29 4.60
C TYR A 127 18.74 6.58 3.43
N THR A 128 18.09 5.44 3.68
CA THR A 128 17.39 4.67 2.66
C THR A 128 16.24 5.49 2.04
N ARG A 129 15.50 6.26 2.83
CA ARG A 129 14.44 7.17 2.35
C ARG A 129 14.96 8.22 1.39
N SER A 130 16.08 8.85 1.70
CA SER A 130 16.69 9.87 0.83
C SER A 130 17.08 9.31 -0.52
N LEU A 131 17.62 8.09 -0.56
CA LEU A 131 17.94 7.38 -1.79
C LEU A 131 16.69 6.94 -2.56
N GLN A 132 15.69 6.41 -1.87
CA GLN A 132 14.41 6.00 -2.48
C GLN A 132 13.64 7.18 -3.06
N ALA A 133 13.62 8.32 -2.38
CA ALA A 133 12.99 9.54 -2.88
C ALA A 133 13.60 10.00 -4.21
N LYS A 134 14.94 9.98 -4.32
CA LYS A 134 15.64 10.29 -5.56
C LYS A 134 15.32 9.29 -6.68
N THR A 135 15.35 8.00 -6.37
CA THR A 135 15.04 6.93 -7.32
C THR A 135 13.59 7.00 -7.78
N PHE A 136 12.67 7.25 -6.87
CA PHE A 136 11.25 7.38 -7.16
C PHE A 136 10.96 8.59 -8.07
N ALA A 137 11.55 9.74 -7.79
CA ALA A 137 11.39 10.94 -8.62
C ALA A 137 11.85 10.71 -10.07
N VAL A 138 12.92 9.94 -10.28
CA VAL A 138 13.40 9.55 -11.62
C VAL A 138 12.42 8.58 -12.29
N ARG A 139 11.93 7.58 -11.55
CA ARG A 139 11.06 6.52 -12.10
C ARG A 139 9.61 6.97 -12.35
N LYS A 140 9.14 8.05 -11.73
CA LYS A 140 7.79 8.59 -11.97
C LYS A 140 7.53 8.96 -13.43
N ASN A 141 8.59 9.16 -14.20
CA ASN A 141 8.51 9.41 -15.64
C ASN A 141 8.30 8.13 -16.47
N ASP A 142 8.48 6.94 -15.86
CA ASP A 142 8.26 5.65 -16.51
C ASP A 142 6.83 5.15 -16.24
N SER A 143 5.97 5.29 -17.23
CA SER A 143 4.52 5.04 -17.12
C SER A 143 4.09 3.57 -17.21
N LYS A 144 4.98 2.59 -17.07
CA LYS A 144 4.62 1.16 -17.17
C LYS A 144 4.20 0.58 -15.83
N PRO A 145 3.01 -0.05 -15.73
CA PRO A 145 2.62 -0.77 -14.54
C PRO A 145 3.56 -1.95 -14.29
N LYS A 146 4.12 -2.02 -13.10
CA LYS A 146 5.01 -3.11 -12.70
C LYS A 146 4.27 -4.15 -11.87
N THR A 147 4.81 -5.37 -11.92
CA THR A 147 4.30 -6.54 -11.21
C THR A 147 4.03 -6.31 -9.72
N PHE A 148 2.96 -6.94 -9.23
CA PHE A 148 2.61 -6.95 -7.82
C PHE A 148 3.76 -7.47 -6.95
N LYS A 149 4.00 -6.83 -5.80
CA LYS A 149 4.96 -7.35 -4.82
C LYS A 149 4.36 -8.53 -4.07
N LYS A 150 5.17 -9.57 -3.89
CA LYS A 150 4.77 -10.75 -3.12
C LYS A 150 4.78 -10.46 -1.63
N ILE A 151 3.72 -10.86 -0.96
CA ILE A 151 3.60 -10.80 0.50
C ILE A 151 3.64 -12.23 1.04
N ASN A 152 4.54 -12.48 1.98
CA ASN A 152 4.61 -13.75 2.66
C ASN A 152 3.58 -13.79 3.80
N CYS A 153 2.60 -14.70 3.68
CA CYS A 153 1.52 -14.90 4.64
C CYS A 153 1.76 -16.08 5.58
N ALA A 154 2.93 -16.69 5.50
CA ALA A 154 3.29 -17.82 6.37
C ALA A 154 3.51 -17.39 7.82
#